data_a80896d13cb078f23ddf7f4b732ecc14
#
_entry.id   a80896d13cb078f23ddf7f4b732ecc14
#
_cell.length_a   1.000
_cell.length_b   1.000
_cell.length_c   1.000
_cell.angle_alpha   90.00
_cell.angle_beta   90.00
_cell.angle_gamma   90.00
#
_symmetry.space_group_name_H-M   'P 1'
#
loop_
_entity.id
_entity.type
_entity.pdbx_description
1 polymer ?
#
loop_
_entity_poly.entity_id
_entity_poly.type
_entity_poly.pdbx_seq_one_letter_code
_entity_poly.pdbx_strand_id
1 'polypeptide(L)'
;MIRKLLLSILFLFAVKISAQEDKSRFSLGFNYGFGSEFNNRNYTFTNHFYKIQLYYKLKQTKHFQYQILVQPEINFAEHQLLNFYFVKPETPDYEQKRAQYIQLKDIREYVLNCGFLVRKPIGEICSFYILGSIGPMITDTETERMSKGFAFADVLAVGFSLNYHKIQFDIRPNIRHVSNGGLSSTNSGYNTRNIEFGVSYSL
;
A
#
# COMPACT_ATOMS: atom_id res chain seq x y z
N MET A 1 -5.04 28.18 14.84
CA MET A 1 -4.37 28.58 13.60
C MET A 1 -4.37 27.46 12.55
N ILE A 2 -3.90 26.26 12.86
CA ILE A 2 -3.81 25.10 11.94
C ILE A 2 -5.15 24.72 11.29
N ARG A 3 -6.26 24.74 12.05
CA ARG A 3 -7.61 24.39 11.55
C ARG A 3 -8.13 25.35 10.47
N LYS A 4 -7.79 26.64 10.57
CA LYS A 4 -8.16 27.64 9.56
C LYS A 4 -7.29 27.51 8.30
N LEU A 5 -6.01 27.14 8.46
CA LEU A 5 -5.10 26.90 7.36
C LEU A 5 -5.52 25.67 6.54
N LEU A 6 -5.89 24.57 7.21
CA LEU A 6 -6.43 23.36 6.57
C LEU A 6 -7.72 23.63 5.78
N LEU A 7 -8.65 24.41 6.36
CA LEU A 7 -9.89 24.83 5.67
C LEU A 7 -9.60 25.72 4.45
N SER A 8 -8.62 26.62 4.54
CA SER A 8 -8.22 27.47 3.42
C SER A 8 -7.57 26.70 2.30
N ILE A 9 -6.76 25.69 2.63
CA ILE A 9 -6.15 24.77 1.65
C ILE A 9 -7.22 23.92 0.97
N LEU A 10 -8.18 23.38 1.73
CA LEU A 10 -9.33 22.63 1.18
C LEU A 10 -10.19 23.50 0.25
N PHE A 11 -10.42 24.78 0.63
CA PHE A 11 -11.20 25.72 -0.17
C PHE A 11 -10.47 26.14 -1.46
N LEU A 12 -9.15 26.32 -1.42
CA LEU A 12 -8.33 26.60 -2.61
C LEU A 12 -8.30 25.41 -3.59
N PHE A 13 -8.34 24.19 -3.09
CA PHE A 13 -8.52 22.99 -3.94
C PHE A 13 -9.92 22.95 -4.55
N ALA A 14 -10.97 23.27 -3.80
CA ALA A 14 -12.35 23.24 -4.27
C ALA A 14 -12.63 24.28 -5.38
N VAL A 15 -12.03 25.48 -5.30
CA VAL A 15 -12.26 26.55 -6.27
C VAL A 15 -11.61 26.28 -7.64
N LYS A 16 -10.51 25.51 -7.71
CA LYS A 16 -9.87 25.16 -8.98
C LYS A 16 -10.58 24.04 -9.77
N ILE A 17 -11.51 23.32 -9.14
CA ILE A 17 -12.22 22.18 -9.75
C ILE A 17 -13.32 22.67 -10.75
N SER A 18 -13.70 23.94 -10.73
CA SER A 18 -14.84 24.45 -11.52
C SER A 18 -14.49 25.04 -12.89
N ALA A 19 -13.25 25.03 -13.32
CA ALA A 19 -12.84 25.71 -14.54
C ALA A 19 -11.90 24.87 -15.40
N GLN A 20 -12.41 23.87 -16.10
CA GLN A 20 -11.95 23.46 -17.43
C GLN A 20 -12.59 22.11 -17.85
N GLU A 21 -13.30 22.06 -18.96
CA GLU A 21 -13.72 20.83 -19.66
C GLU A 21 -12.58 20.10 -20.36
N ASP A 22 -11.33 20.40 -20.07
CA ASP A 22 -10.20 19.58 -20.50
C ASP A 22 -10.16 18.31 -19.67
N LYS A 23 -10.17 17.15 -20.34
CA LYS A 23 -10.06 15.82 -19.74
C LYS A 23 -8.90 15.82 -18.75
N SER A 24 -9.19 16.04 -17.48
CA SER A 24 -8.20 16.13 -16.43
C SER A 24 -7.27 14.92 -16.48
N ARG A 25 -5.98 15.17 -16.37
CA ARG A 25 -4.97 14.10 -16.27
C ARG A 25 -4.86 13.55 -14.86
N PHE A 26 -5.50 14.21 -13.89
CA PHE A 26 -5.44 13.83 -12.48
C PHE A 26 -6.72 13.12 -12.04
N SER A 27 -6.56 12.11 -11.20
CA SER A 27 -7.66 11.50 -10.45
C SER A 27 -7.24 11.30 -9.01
N LEU A 28 -8.18 11.51 -8.10
CA LEU A 28 -8.00 11.28 -6.67
C LEU A 28 -8.82 10.08 -6.25
N GLY A 29 -8.23 9.18 -5.46
CA GLY A 29 -8.89 7.97 -5.01
C GLY A 29 -8.61 7.65 -3.56
N PHE A 30 -9.41 6.72 -3.07
CA PHE A 30 -9.28 6.10 -1.75
C PHE A 30 -9.43 4.60 -1.89
N ASN A 31 -8.54 3.84 -1.23
CA ASN A 31 -8.62 2.40 -1.17
C ASN A 31 -8.59 1.91 0.27
N TYR A 32 -9.34 0.87 0.51
CA TYR A 32 -9.25 0.00 1.67
C TYR A 32 -8.81 -1.39 1.21
N GLY A 33 -7.91 -2.00 1.95
CA GLY A 33 -7.48 -3.36 1.67
C GLY A 33 -7.18 -4.14 2.93
N PHE A 34 -7.15 -5.47 2.77
CA PHE A 34 -6.78 -6.39 3.84
C PHE A 34 -6.13 -7.65 3.27
N GLY A 35 -5.42 -8.37 4.11
CA GLY A 35 -4.72 -9.57 3.71
C GLY A 35 -4.02 -10.31 4.83
N SER A 36 -3.20 -11.27 4.42
CA SER A 36 -2.41 -12.10 5.33
C SER A 36 -1.14 -12.60 4.63
N GLU A 37 -0.25 -13.22 5.40
CA GLU A 37 0.92 -13.93 4.90
C GLU A 37 0.54 -15.09 3.96
N PHE A 38 1.54 -15.61 3.22
CA PHE A 38 1.38 -16.75 2.31
C PHE A 38 1.44 -18.11 3.07
N ASN A 39 0.51 -18.35 4.01
CA ASN A 39 0.44 -19.61 4.79
C ASN A 39 1.82 -20.02 5.38
N ASN A 40 2.50 -19.10 6.01
CA ASN A 40 3.79 -19.34 6.63
C ASN A 40 3.60 -20.11 7.93
N ARG A 41 4.42 -21.17 8.14
CA ARG A 41 4.34 -21.99 9.37
C ARG A 41 5.16 -21.42 10.52
N ASN A 42 6.00 -20.44 10.26
CA ASN A 42 6.89 -19.87 11.26
C ASN A 42 6.27 -18.68 12.00
N TYR A 43 5.31 -17.98 11.37
CA TYR A 43 4.67 -16.80 11.92
C TYR A 43 3.29 -16.59 11.33
N THR A 44 2.46 -15.79 12.01
CA THR A 44 1.24 -15.21 11.45
C THR A 44 1.46 -13.74 11.14
N PHE A 45 0.82 -13.25 10.10
CA PHE A 45 0.74 -11.82 9.78
C PHE A 45 -0.58 -11.55 9.09
N THR A 46 -1.44 -10.77 9.74
CA THR A 46 -2.68 -10.27 9.15
C THR A 46 -2.65 -8.76 9.12
N ASN A 47 -3.26 -8.16 8.11
CA ASN A 47 -3.24 -6.71 7.99
C ASN A 47 -4.50 -6.15 7.34
N HIS A 48 -4.76 -4.88 7.63
CA HIS A 48 -5.69 -4.03 6.89
C HIS A 48 -5.09 -2.63 6.74
N PHE A 49 -5.40 -1.97 5.63
CA PHE A 49 -4.77 -0.70 5.29
C PHE A 49 -5.69 0.24 4.54
N TYR A 50 -5.34 1.52 4.63
CA TYR A 50 -6.02 2.60 3.95
C TYR A 50 -5.01 3.36 3.10
N LYS A 51 -5.41 3.70 1.85
CA LYS A 51 -4.58 4.48 0.91
C LYS A 51 -5.37 5.66 0.36
N ILE A 52 -4.73 6.81 0.31
CA ILE A 52 -5.12 7.88 -0.60
C ILE A 52 -4.33 7.67 -1.88
N GLN A 53 -4.93 7.88 -3.04
CA GLN A 53 -4.28 7.67 -4.34
C GLN A 53 -4.39 8.91 -5.21
N LEU A 54 -3.26 9.44 -5.64
CA LEU A 54 -3.20 10.46 -6.65
C LEU A 54 -2.67 9.84 -7.94
N TYR A 55 -3.52 9.77 -8.95
CA TYR A 55 -3.17 9.27 -10.29
C TYR A 55 -2.83 10.43 -11.21
N TYR A 56 -1.80 10.25 -12.02
CA TYR A 56 -1.47 11.12 -13.14
C TYR A 56 -1.42 10.32 -14.43
N LYS A 57 -2.26 10.68 -15.40
CA LYS A 57 -2.32 10.08 -16.72
C LYS A 57 -1.17 10.60 -17.58
N LEU A 58 -0.15 9.74 -17.82
CA LEU A 58 1.00 10.07 -18.66
C LEU A 58 0.62 10.08 -20.13
N LYS A 59 -0.01 8.98 -20.60
CA LYS A 59 -0.30 8.73 -21.99
C LYS A 59 -1.53 7.87 -22.15
N GLN A 60 -2.31 8.16 -23.18
CA GLN A 60 -3.42 7.34 -23.67
C GLN A 60 -3.11 6.95 -25.10
N THR A 61 -3.16 5.66 -25.40
CA THR A 61 -3.12 5.11 -26.76
C THR A 61 -4.48 4.52 -27.11
N LYS A 62 -4.64 3.98 -28.33
CA LYS A 62 -5.86 3.29 -28.74
C LYS A 62 -6.23 2.12 -27.82
N HIS A 63 -5.22 1.42 -27.25
CA HIS A 63 -5.42 0.18 -26.51
C HIS A 63 -5.04 0.26 -25.05
N PHE A 64 -4.18 1.21 -24.65
CA PHE A 64 -3.64 1.27 -23.30
C PHE A 64 -3.59 2.70 -22.75
N GLN A 65 -3.74 2.79 -21.45
CA GLN A 65 -3.52 3.99 -20.67
C GLN A 65 -2.38 3.76 -19.66
N TYR A 66 -1.44 4.68 -19.62
CA TYR A 66 -0.27 4.66 -18.74
C TYR A 66 -0.43 5.73 -17.68
N GLN A 67 -0.28 5.34 -16.42
CA GLN A 67 -0.46 6.23 -15.28
C GLN A 67 0.70 6.08 -14.29
N ILE A 68 1.09 7.20 -13.68
CA ILE A 68 1.86 7.21 -12.43
C ILE A 68 0.88 7.42 -11.29
N LEU A 69 1.20 6.86 -10.14
CA LEU A 69 0.42 7.10 -8.93
C LEU A 69 1.32 7.27 -7.70
N VAL A 70 0.87 8.13 -6.80
CA VAL A 70 1.46 8.32 -5.48
C VAL A 70 0.39 7.94 -4.46
N GLN A 71 0.76 7.10 -3.48
CA GLN A 71 -0.16 6.46 -2.55
C GLN A 71 0.38 6.55 -1.12
N PRO A 72 0.09 7.61 -0.37
CA PRO A 72 0.19 7.57 1.08
C PRO A 72 -0.69 6.47 1.65
N GLU A 73 -0.11 5.63 2.51
CA GLU A 73 -0.76 4.45 3.08
C GLU A 73 -0.48 4.39 4.57
N ILE A 74 -1.49 3.99 5.32
CA ILE A 74 -1.35 3.51 6.69
C ILE A 74 -1.82 2.05 6.75
N ASN A 75 -0.95 1.17 7.24
CA ASN A 75 -1.22 -0.25 7.43
C ASN A 75 -1.22 -0.59 8.92
N PHE A 76 -2.22 -1.33 9.35
CA PHE A 76 -2.35 -1.90 10.68
C PHE A 76 -2.23 -3.41 10.53
N ALA A 77 -1.30 -3.99 11.25
CA ALA A 77 -1.06 -5.42 11.19
C ALA A 77 -0.95 -6.04 12.57
N GLU A 78 -1.25 -7.32 12.63
CA GLU A 78 -1.02 -8.18 13.78
C GLU A 78 0.00 -9.25 13.38
N HIS A 79 0.98 -9.50 14.24
CA HIS A 79 2.06 -10.45 13.99
C HIS A 79 2.39 -11.26 15.22
N GLN A 80 2.68 -12.55 15.02
CA GLN A 80 3.11 -13.46 16.08
C GLN A 80 4.09 -14.50 15.51
N LEU A 81 5.21 -14.70 16.18
CA LEU A 81 6.11 -15.81 15.89
C LEU A 81 5.50 -17.13 16.39
N LEU A 82 5.36 -18.12 15.49
CA LEU A 82 4.86 -19.46 15.82
C LEU A 82 6.00 -20.43 16.08
N ASN A 83 7.06 -20.36 15.30
CA ASN A 83 8.22 -21.21 15.41
C ASN A 83 9.36 -20.50 16.14
N PHE A 84 9.43 -20.67 17.46
CA PHE A 84 10.45 -19.98 18.27
C PHE A 84 11.91 -20.41 17.92
N TYR A 85 12.12 -21.55 17.27
CA TYR A 85 13.44 -21.95 16.76
C TYR A 85 13.94 -21.08 15.61
N PHE A 86 13.08 -20.24 15.04
CA PHE A 86 13.51 -19.22 14.07
C PHE A 86 14.55 -18.25 14.68
N VAL A 87 14.41 -17.94 15.97
CA VAL A 87 15.42 -17.19 16.73
C VAL A 87 16.44 -18.21 17.25
N LYS A 88 17.62 -18.23 16.65
CA LYS A 88 18.69 -19.19 16.94
C LYS A 88 19.37 -18.92 18.28
N PRO A 89 19.91 -19.96 18.97
CA PRO A 89 20.64 -19.80 20.23
C PRO A 89 21.86 -18.89 20.14
N GLU A 90 22.46 -18.74 18.95
CA GLU A 90 23.61 -17.84 18.72
C GLU A 90 23.21 -16.36 18.68
N THR A 91 21.92 -16.06 18.65
CA THR A 91 21.42 -14.67 18.70
C THR A 91 21.59 -14.15 20.12
N PRO A 92 22.21 -12.96 20.33
CA PRO A 92 22.28 -12.34 21.64
C PRO A 92 20.87 -12.24 22.26
N ASP A 93 20.74 -12.61 23.54
CA ASP A 93 19.50 -12.56 24.31
C ASP A 93 18.36 -13.41 23.68
N TYR A 94 18.70 -14.53 23.04
CA TYR A 94 17.74 -15.33 22.27
C TYR A 94 16.52 -15.80 23.08
N GLU A 95 16.70 -16.15 24.35
CA GLU A 95 15.60 -16.58 25.22
C GLU A 95 14.60 -15.45 25.45
N GLN A 96 15.10 -14.26 25.75
CA GLN A 96 14.27 -13.06 25.93
C GLN A 96 13.56 -12.68 24.62
N LYS A 97 14.30 -12.71 23.49
CA LYS A 97 13.73 -12.45 22.16
C LYS A 97 12.66 -13.46 21.78
N ARG A 98 12.85 -14.75 22.05
CA ARG A 98 11.83 -15.77 21.84
C ARG A 98 10.57 -15.47 22.65
N ALA A 99 10.73 -15.20 23.96
CA ALA A 99 9.62 -14.86 24.84
C ALA A 99 8.87 -13.60 24.36
N GLN A 100 9.58 -12.62 23.81
CA GLN A 100 9.02 -11.39 23.29
C GLN A 100 8.28 -11.59 21.95
N TYR A 101 8.82 -12.39 21.01
CA TYR A 101 8.29 -12.50 19.66
C TYR A 101 7.13 -13.49 19.54
N ILE A 102 6.99 -14.45 20.47
CA ILE A 102 5.81 -15.32 20.54
C ILE A 102 4.55 -14.61 21.03
N GLN A 103 4.68 -13.40 21.57
CA GLN A 103 3.51 -12.58 21.92
C GLN A 103 2.90 -11.95 20.65
N LEU A 104 1.58 -11.91 20.59
CA LEU A 104 0.88 -11.18 19.55
C LEU A 104 1.25 -9.69 19.63
N LYS A 105 1.62 -9.11 18.51
CA LYS A 105 2.04 -7.71 18.39
C LYS A 105 1.19 -6.96 17.39
N ASP A 106 0.78 -5.78 17.79
CA ASP A 106 0.24 -4.78 16.88
C ASP A 106 1.37 -4.03 16.20
N ILE A 107 1.27 -3.85 14.89
CA ILE A 107 2.25 -3.14 14.05
C ILE A 107 1.53 -2.04 13.30
N ARG A 108 2.14 -0.85 13.25
CA ARG A 108 1.71 0.22 12.35
C ARG A 108 2.82 0.53 11.37
N GLU A 109 2.43 0.61 10.11
CA GLU A 109 3.33 0.94 9.02
C GLU A 109 2.80 2.16 8.28
N TYR A 110 3.68 3.12 8.03
CA TYR A 110 3.40 4.32 7.25
C TYR A 110 4.21 4.24 5.97
N VAL A 111 3.54 4.24 4.83
CA VAL A 111 4.16 4.00 3.52
C VAL A 111 3.84 5.14 2.58
N LEU A 112 4.81 5.52 1.75
CA LEU A 112 4.61 6.43 0.62
C LEU A 112 4.94 5.67 -0.67
N ASN A 113 3.97 4.94 -1.21
CA ASN A 113 4.15 4.19 -2.44
C ASN A 113 4.16 5.12 -3.66
N CYS A 114 5.12 4.88 -4.57
CA CYS A 114 5.14 5.42 -5.92
C CYS A 114 4.99 4.26 -6.89
N GLY A 115 4.04 4.36 -7.83
CA GLY A 115 3.72 3.25 -8.71
C GLY A 115 3.52 3.65 -10.16
N PHE A 116 3.62 2.64 -11.02
CA PHE A 116 3.32 2.72 -12.43
C PHE A 116 2.22 1.72 -12.77
N LEU A 117 1.22 2.18 -13.50
CA LEU A 117 0.04 1.42 -13.85
C LEU A 117 -0.17 1.43 -15.35
N VAL A 118 -0.37 0.22 -15.92
CA VAL A 118 -0.77 0.02 -17.31
C VAL A 118 -2.19 -0.52 -17.33
N ARG A 119 -3.12 0.26 -17.87
CA ARG A 119 -4.54 -0.04 -17.96
C ARG A 119 -4.96 -0.35 -19.38
N LYS A 120 -5.70 -1.42 -19.57
CA LYS A 120 -6.37 -1.78 -20.83
C LYS A 120 -7.87 -1.56 -20.69
N PRO A 121 -8.46 -0.51 -21.30
CA PRO A 121 -9.91 -0.34 -21.36
C PRO A 121 -10.56 -1.49 -22.14
N ILE A 122 -11.75 -1.92 -21.69
CA ILE A 122 -12.62 -2.88 -22.35
C ILE A 122 -13.97 -2.22 -22.50
N GLY A 123 -14.24 -1.72 -23.71
CA GLY A 123 -15.38 -0.83 -23.95
C GLY A 123 -15.23 0.49 -23.15
N GLU A 124 -16.36 1.08 -22.79
CA GLU A 124 -16.42 2.37 -22.10
C GLU A 124 -16.48 2.24 -20.58
N ILE A 125 -16.95 1.11 -20.07
CA ILE A 125 -17.30 0.90 -18.67
C ILE A 125 -16.22 0.15 -17.90
N CYS A 126 -15.55 -0.84 -18.52
CA CYS A 126 -14.64 -1.73 -17.82
C CYS A 126 -13.20 -1.48 -18.19
N SER A 127 -12.29 -1.84 -17.30
CA SER A 127 -10.86 -1.94 -17.62
C SER A 127 -10.14 -2.94 -16.72
N PHE A 128 -9.10 -3.56 -17.26
CA PHE A 128 -8.10 -4.32 -16.50
C PHE A 128 -6.80 -3.55 -16.45
N TYR A 129 -6.01 -3.77 -15.40
CA TYR A 129 -4.69 -3.16 -15.30
C TYR A 129 -3.72 -4.01 -14.49
N ILE A 130 -2.44 -3.69 -14.70
CA ILE A 130 -1.33 -4.17 -13.88
C ILE A 130 -0.70 -2.94 -13.22
N LEU A 131 -0.35 -3.06 -11.96
CA LEU A 131 0.30 -2.04 -11.17
C LEU A 131 1.55 -2.62 -10.51
N GLY A 132 2.68 -1.95 -10.66
CA GLY A 132 3.86 -2.13 -9.81
C GLY A 132 4.11 -0.87 -9.01
N SER A 133 4.39 -1.00 -7.73
CA SER A 133 4.79 0.14 -6.88
C SER A 133 5.86 -0.25 -5.87
N ILE A 134 6.65 0.74 -5.50
CA ILE A 134 7.65 0.67 -4.44
C ILE A 134 7.50 1.91 -3.57
N GLY A 135 7.70 1.75 -2.26
CA GLY A 135 7.61 2.87 -1.34
C GLY A 135 8.50 2.75 -0.12
N PRO A 136 9.21 3.84 0.25
CA PRO A 136 9.76 3.94 1.58
C PRO A 136 8.67 3.82 2.63
N MET A 137 8.98 3.14 3.72
CA MET A 137 8.06 2.95 4.84
C MET A 137 8.78 3.08 6.18
N ILE A 138 7.99 3.32 7.21
CA ILE A 138 8.42 3.26 8.60
C ILE A 138 7.51 2.29 9.34
N THR A 139 8.10 1.31 10.04
CA THR A 139 7.39 0.44 10.97
C THR A 139 7.68 0.84 12.41
N ASP A 140 6.67 0.83 13.26
CA ASP A 140 6.78 1.23 14.66
C ASP A 140 7.18 0.08 15.60
N THR A 141 7.23 -1.15 15.09
CA THR A 141 7.40 -2.35 15.90
C THR A 141 8.50 -3.26 15.35
N GLU A 142 9.34 -3.78 16.23
CA GLU A 142 10.34 -4.80 15.91
C GLU A 142 9.73 -6.20 16.00
N THR A 143 10.11 -7.05 15.04
CA THR A 143 9.77 -8.47 14.99
C THR A 143 11.03 -9.31 14.79
N GLU A 144 10.94 -10.62 14.88
CA GLU A 144 12.04 -11.53 14.56
C GLU A 144 12.45 -11.45 13.07
N ARG A 145 11.60 -10.87 12.23
CA ARG A 145 11.79 -10.77 10.79
C ARG A 145 12.29 -9.42 10.33
N MET A 146 12.00 -8.36 11.08
CA MET A 146 12.34 -7.01 10.69
C MET A 146 12.55 -6.09 11.88
N SER A 147 13.61 -5.29 11.80
CA SER A 147 13.88 -4.22 12.77
C SER A 147 12.83 -3.11 12.68
N LYS A 148 12.52 -2.48 13.80
CA LYS A 148 11.77 -1.24 13.85
C LYS A 148 12.49 -0.14 13.07
N GLY A 149 11.75 0.72 12.39
CA GLY A 149 12.25 1.89 11.67
C GLY A 149 12.04 1.80 10.18
N PHE A 150 13.06 2.19 9.41
CA PHE A 150 12.96 2.34 7.96
C PHE A 150 12.99 1.01 7.22
N ALA A 151 12.11 0.89 6.22
CA ALA A 151 11.99 -0.24 5.33
C ALA A 151 11.41 0.19 3.97
N PHE A 152 11.13 -0.79 3.10
CA PHE A 152 10.48 -0.61 1.81
C PHE A 152 9.29 -1.57 1.70
N ALA A 153 8.27 -1.14 0.99
CA ALA A 153 7.13 -1.97 0.61
C ALA A 153 7.03 -2.00 -0.92
N ASP A 154 7.17 -3.20 -1.49
CA ASP A 154 7.02 -3.44 -2.92
C ASP A 154 5.67 -4.11 -3.16
N VAL A 155 4.90 -3.63 -4.13
CA VAL A 155 3.58 -4.17 -4.46
C VAL A 155 3.49 -4.48 -5.95
N LEU A 156 3.05 -5.69 -6.25
CA LEU A 156 2.61 -6.08 -7.59
C LEU A 156 1.13 -6.44 -7.52
N ALA A 157 0.33 -5.81 -8.37
CA ALA A 157 -1.11 -5.98 -8.39
C ALA A 157 -1.65 -6.16 -9.80
N VAL A 158 -2.74 -6.91 -9.91
CA VAL A 158 -3.64 -6.88 -11.04
C VAL A 158 -4.96 -6.30 -10.56
N GLY A 159 -5.65 -5.55 -11.42
CA GLY A 159 -6.90 -4.92 -11.00
C GLY A 159 -7.94 -4.89 -12.10
N PHE A 160 -9.17 -4.82 -11.65
CA PHE A 160 -10.36 -4.61 -12.50
C PHE A 160 -11.05 -3.34 -12.04
N SER A 161 -11.50 -2.51 -12.97
CA SER A 161 -12.20 -1.27 -12.68
C SER A 161 -13.50 -1.18 -13.46
N LEU A 162 -14.48 -0.55 -12.82
CA LEU A 162 -15.74 -0.13 -13.42
C LEU A 162 -15.81 1.40 -13.41
N ASN A 163 -16.05 1.99 -14.58
CA ASN A 163 -16.17 3.43 -14.76
C ASN A 163 -17.65 3.82 -14.83
N TYR A 164 -18.03 4.81 -14.04
CA TYR A 164 -19.33 5.44 -14.08
C TYR A 164 -19.17 6.96 -14.07
N HIS A 165 -19.32 7.59 -15.23
CA HIS A 165 -19.00 9.01 -15.43
C HIS A 165 -17.56 9.33 -15.00
N LYS A 166 -17.41 10.22 -14.01
CA LYS A 166 -16.11 10.60 -13.43
C LYS A 166 -15.65 9.70 -12.28
N ILE A 167 -16.48 8.74 -11.86
CA ILE A 167 -16.17 7.81 -10.76
C ILE A 167 -15.66 6.50 -11.33
N GLN A 168 -14.63 5.95 -10.70
CA GLN A 168 -14.12 4.63 -11.00
C GLN A 168 -14.09 3.80 -9.73
N PHE A 169 -14.65 2.60 -9.78
CA PHE A 169 -14.59 1.59 -8.73
C PHE A 169 -13.53 0.57 -9.10
N ASP A 170 -12.69 0.18 -8.13
CA ASP A 170 -11.59 -0.75 -8.32
C ASP A 170 -11.68 -1.94 -7.38
N ILE A 171 -11.34 -3.13 -7.90
CA ILE A 171 -10.96 -4.30 -7.11
C ILE A 171 -9.55 -4.73 -7.53
N ARG A 172 -8.66 -4.97 -6.53
CA ARG A 172 -7.24 -5.13 -6.78
C ARG A 172 -6.61 -6.19 -5.87
N PRO A 173 -6.57 -7.46 -6.26
CA PRO A 173 -5.69 -8.43 -5.63
C PRO A 173 -4.23 -8.04 -5.87
N ASN A 174 -3.40 -8.20 -4.83
CA ASN A 174 -1.99 -7.89 -4.89
C ASN A 174 -1.13 -8.79 -3.99
N ILE A 175 0.16 -8.78 -4.30
CA ILE A 175 1.24 -9.33 -3.49
C ILE A 175 2.06 -8.15 -2.99
N ARG A 176 2.36 -8.14 -1.69
CA ARG A 176 3.23 -7.13 -1.07
C ARG A 176 4.43 -7.82 -0.44
N HIS A 177 5.61 -7.35 -0.77
CA HIS A 177 6.87 -7.68 -0.11
C HIS A 177 7.32 -6.50 0.75
N VAL A 178 7.77 -6.80 1.96
CA VAL A 178 8.35 -5.80 2.87
C VAL A 178 9.72 -6.25 3.31
N SER A 179 10.71 -5.35 3.19
CA SER A 179 12.08 -5.57 3.66
C SER A 179 12.79 -4.24 3.93
N ASN A 180 13.83 -4.26 4.74
CA ASN A 180 14.63 -3.04 4.98
C ASN A 180 15.84 -2.90 4.03
N GLY A 181 15.94 -3.75 2.99
CA GLY A 181 17.03 -3.70 2.02
C GLY A 181 18.42 -4.00 2.61
N GLY A 182 18.49 -4.62 3.79
CA GLY A 182 19.76 -4.86 4.50
C GLY A 182 20.31 -3.65 5.26
N LEU A 183 19.52 -2.59 5.42
CA LEU A 183 19.91 -1.38 6.17
C LEU A 183 19.95 -1.59 7.69
N SER A 184 19.37 -2.69 8.17
CA SER A 184 19.38 -3.09 9.59
C SER A 184 19.68 -4.58 9.70
N SER A 185 20.09 -5.01 10.90
CA SER A 185 20.57 -6.38 11.17
C SER A 185 19.50 -7.46 10.96
N THR A 186 18.23 -7.17 11.25
CA THR A 186 17.11 -8.09 11.06
C THR A 186 16.34 -7.72 9.79
N ASN A 187 16.45 -8.56 8.75
CA ASN A 187 15.86 -8.32 7.43
C ASN A 187 15.40 -9.62 6.75
N SER A 188 14.69 -10.47 7.45
CA SER A 188 14.03 -11.62 6.81
C SER A 188 12.78 -11.23 6.03
N GLY A 189 12.23 -10.05 6.34
CA GLY A 189 11.06 -9.49 5.67
C GLY A 189 9.80 -10.33 5.79
N TYR A 190 8.73 -9.91 5.14
CA TYR A 190 7.51 -10.68 5.01
C TYR A 190 6.79 -10.40 3.69
N ASN A 191 6.02 -11.39 3.27
CA ASN A 191 5.19 -11.33 2.07
C ASN A 191 3.74 -11.52 2.46
N THR A 192 2.87 -10.67 1.92
CA THR A 192 1.42 -10.78 2.11
C THR A 192 0.70 -10.84 0.78
N ARG A 193 -0.43 -11.53 0.78
CA ARG A 193 -1.44 -11.46 -0.28
C ARG A 193 -2.60 -10.64 0.23
N ASN A 194 -3.02 -9.67 -0.56
CA ASN A 194 -4.06 -8.74 -0.15
C ASN A 194 -5.11 -8.60 -1.25
N ILE A 195 -6.26 -8.10 -0.86
CA ILE A 195 -7.28 -7.60 -1.76
C ILE A 195 -7.62 -6.16 -1.38
N GLU A 196 -7.71 -5.28 -2.37
CA GLU A 196 -8.07 -3.88 -2.20
C GLU A 196 -9.36 -3.56 -2.91
N PHE A 197 -10.16 -2.69 -2.32
CA PHE A 197 -11.34 -2.07 -2.90
C PHE A 197 -11.14 -0.58 -2.92
N GLY A 198 -11.41 0.05 -4.05
CA GLY A 198 -11.15 1.46 -4.22
C GLY A 198 -12.24 2.20 -4.95
N VAL A 199 -12.28 3.50 -4.72
CA VAL A 199 -13.05 4.46 -5.49
C VAL A 199 -12.15 5.64 -5.86
N SER A 200 -12.22 6.09 -7.10
CA SER A 200 -11.50 7.28 -7.54
C SER A 200 -12.39 8.20 -8.37
N TYR A 201 -12.05 9.49 -8.37
CA TYR A 201 -12.75 10.54 -9.08
C TYR A 201 -11.79 11.24 -10.03
N SER A 202 -12.18 11.40 -11.28
CA SER A 202 -11.44 12.17 -12.30
C SER A 202 -11.72 13.66 -12.11
N LEU A 203 -10.67 14.42 -11.81
CA LEU A 203 -10.76 15.86 -11.50
C LEU A 203 -11.06 16.69 -12.75
#